data_fd3a1547b9087c24b3a9933563532416
#
_entry.id   fd3a1547b9087c24b3a9933563532416
#
_cell.length_a   1.000
_cell.length_b   1.000
_cell.length_c   1.000
_cell.angle_alpha   90.00
_cell.angle_beta   90.00
_cell.angle_gamma   90.00
#
_symmetry.space_group_name_H-M   'P 1'
#
loop_
_entity.id
_entity.type
_entity.pdbx_description
1 polymer ?
#
loop_
_entity_poly.entity_id
_entity_poly.type
_entity_poly.pdbx_seq_one_letter_code
_entity_poly.pdbx_strand_id
1 'polypeptide(L)'
;MHSRKALLFTKNEQGTTPWTKKQGIFDVTMGAPDGAEVCEIVGLFLLNEIRNKFPDLNMGLYRDDGLAEHRRIGGRKMETIRQGLHDLFKEHGLKITIDPPNKVIVHFLDVTLNLEKGTFSPYRKPNDHPIYIHKDSNHPPNVIKEMPKSINKRLSAISSTKEEFDLFKPDYQKALDDGGHTTTLNFEDPTQQQQKPKKRNRSRNIIWFNPPWNAAVTTNIGACFLKLVDKNFKKDNPLHKILNRNTIKVSYSCTKNIKAIITSHNSKILNGPPKKREGKKCNCLRSHKDKCPMRGNCCYSDVIYHATVKEDVSEML
;
A
#
# COMPACT_ATOMS: atom_id res chain seq x y z
N MET A 1 18.06 -0.60 -21.10
CA MET A 1 16.97 -0.01 -20.29
C MET A 1 16.05 0.77 -21.21
N HIS A 2 14.76 0.42 -21.26
CA HIS A 2 13.78 1.17 -22.03
C HIS A 2 13.41 2.42 -21.24
N SER A 3 13.65 3.60 -21.82
CA SER A 3 13.25 4.87 -21.19
C SER A 3 11.73 4.93 -21.11
N ARG A 4 11.17 4.91 -19.92
CA ARG A 4 9.75 5.19 -19.69
C ARG A 4 9.57 6.68 -19.63
N LYS A 5 8.77 7.25 -20.53
CA LYS A 5 8.32 8.64 -20.43
C LYS A 5 7.04 8.63 -19.59
N ALA A 6 7.06 9.36 -18.48
CA ALA A 6 5.86 9.64 -17.74
C ALA A 6 4.97 10.62 -18.52
N LEU A 7 3.76 10.21 -18.83
CA LEU A 7 2.78 11.01 -19.54
C LEU A 7 1.69 11.45 -18.56
N LEU A 8 1.55 12.74 -18.34
CA LEU A 8 0.41 13.34 -17.67
C LEU A 8 -0.58 13.82 -18.73
N PHE A 9 -1.85 13.48 -18.57
CA PHE A 9 -2.89 13.89 -19.50
C PHE A 9 -3.82 14.90 -18.81
N THR A 10 -4.00 16.05 -19.43
CA THR A 10 -5.05 16.99 -19.05
C THR A 10 -6.09 17.03 -20.16
N LYS A 11 -7.37 17.08 -19.78
CA LYS A 11 -8.47 17.27 -20.72
C LYS A 11 -8.82 18.75 -20.73
N ASN A 12 -8.73 19.38 -21.89
CA ASN A 12 -9.24 20.72 -22.13
C ASN A 12 -10.33 20.68 -23.22
N GLU A 13 -10.94 21.80 -23.55
CA GLU A 13 -11.98 21.90 -24.57
C GLU A 13 -11.53 21.45 -25.97
N GLN A 14 -10.23 21.43 -26.21
CA GLN A 14 -9.60 21.04 -27.49
C GLN A 14 -9.17 19.57 -27.54
N GLY A 15 -9.38 18.79 -26.46
CA GLY A 15 -9.05 17.37 -26.39
C GLY A 15 -8.10 17.00 -25.26
N THR A 16 -7.49 15.84 -25.36
CA THR A 16 -6.55 15.31 -24.35
C THR A 16 -5.12 15.60 -24.79
N THR A 17 -4.44 16.47 -24.06
CA THR A 17 -3.04 16.85 -24.35
C THR A 17 -2.10 16.07 -23.43
N PRO A 18 -1.13 15.30 -23.96
CA PRO A 18 -0.12 14.67 -23.15
C PRO A 18 0.95 15.70 -22.71
N TRP A 19 1.26 15.69 -21.43
CA TRP A 19 2.35 16.48 -20.88
C TRP A 19 3.53 15.58 -20.59
N THR A 20 4.70 15.96 -21.08
CA THR A 20 5.97 15.29 -20.77
C THR A 20 6.94 16.29 -20.19
N LYS A 21 7.85 15.81 -19.34
CA LYS A 21 8.98 16.62 -18.90
C LYS A 21 9.82 17.03 -20.11
N LYS A 22 10.09 18.34 -20.27
CA LYS A 22 10.82 18.88 -21.43
C LYS A 22 12.25 18.35 -21.55
N GLN A 23 12.89 18.03 -20.42
CA GLN A 23 14.25 17.52 -20.35
C GLN A 23 14.29 16.36 -19.35
N GLY A 24 14.76 15.22 -19.78
CA GLY A 24 14.93 14.05 -18.95
C GLY A 24 14.76 12.76 -19.75
N ILE A 25 15.75 11.87 -19.60
CA ILE A 25 15.74 10.56 -20.24
C ILE A 25 14.88 9.58 -19.44
N PHE A 26 14.70 9.89 -18.15
CA PHE A 26 14.02 9.02 -17.19
C PHE A 26 13.15 9.85 -16.22
N ASP A 27 11.95 9.39 -15.98
CA ASP A 27 11.04 9.95 -15.00
C ASP A 27 10.18 8.84 -14.35
N VAL A 28 9.91 8.99 -13.06
CA VAL A 28 9.04 8.11 -12.30
C VAL A 28 7.80 8.88 -11.89
N THR A 29 6.66 8.52 -12.48
CA THR A 29 5.41 9.21 -12.16
C THR A 29 4.93 8.80 -10.77
N MET A 30 4.60 9.80 -9.96
CA MET A 30 3.97 9.57 -8.66
C MET A 30 2.68 8.76 -8.84
N GLY A 31 2.61 7.59 -8.18
CA GLY A 31 1.48 6.66 -8.30
C GLY A 31 1.57 5.65 -9.44
N ALA A 32 2.70 5.59 -10.18
CA ALA A 32 2.97 4.47 -11.08
C ALA A 32 3.02 3.15 -10.29
N PRO A 33 2.51 2.04 -10.84
CA PRO A 33 2.46 0.76 -10.13
C PRO A 33 3.84 0.23 -9.68
N ASP A 34 4.87 0.53 -10.45
CA ASP A 34 6.27 0.14 -10.23
C ASP A 34 7.16 1.31 -9.76
N GLY A 35 6.55 2.45 -9.44
CA GLY A 35 7.29 3.65 -9.09
C GLY A 35 8.10 3.51 -7.79
N ALA A 36 7.55 2.82 -6.81
CA ALA A 36 8.21 2.60 -5.53
C ALA A 36 9.45 1.71 -5.69
N GLU A 37 9.32 0.59 -6.40
CA GLU A 37 10.39 -0.37 -6.63
C GLU A 37 11.52 0.25 -7.44
N VAL A 38 11.21 1.09 -8.44
CA VAL A 38 12.22 1.80 -9.23
C VAL A 38 12.96 2.80 -8.36
N CYS A 39 12.27 3.57 -7.51
CA CYS A 39 12.93 4.50 -6.60
C CYS A 39 13.84 3.77 -5.58
N GLU A 40 13.41 2.60 -5.08
CA GLU A 40 14.23 1.79 -4.18
C GLU A 40 15.51 1.27 -4.87
N ILE A 41 15.42 0.81 -6.11
CA ILE A 41 16.59 0.35 -6.88
C ILE A 41 17.58 1.50 -7.10
N VAL A 42 17.09 2.69 -7.45
CA VAL A 42 17.93 3.89 -7.58
C VAL A 42 18.56 4.25 -6.23
N GLY A 43 17.79 4.21 -5.15
CA GLY A 43 18.29 4.44 -3.79
C GLY A 43 19.40 3.47 -3.39
N LEU A 44 19.23 2.19 -3.66
CA LEU A 44 20.25 1.16 -3.39
C LEU A 44 21.53 1.38 -4.20
N PHE A 45 21.39 1.76 -5.47
CA PHE A 45 22.54 2.13 -6.31
C PHE A 45 23.31 3.31 -5.71
N LEU A 46 22.61 4.40 -5.35
CA LEU A 46 23.23 5.57 -4.73
C LEU A 46 23.89 5.25 -3.39
N LEU A 47 23.26 4.44 -2.54
CA LEU A 47 23.84 3.99 -1.28
C LEU A 47 25.13 3.19 -1.47
N ASN A 48 25.19 2.37 -2.53
CA ASN A 48 26.41 1.65 -2.88
C ASN A 48 27.53 2.62 -3.30
N GLU A 49 27.25 3.61 -4.13
CA GLU A 49 28.21 4.65 -4.53
C GLU A 49 28.70 5.48 -3.33
N ILE A 50 27.77 5.85 -2.43
CA ILE A 50 28.08 6.59 -1.21
C ILE A 50 29.00 5.75 -0.30
N ARG A 51 28.71 4.47 -0.12
CA ARG A 51 29.50 3.57 0.70
C ARG A 51 30.93 3.39 0.16
N ASN A 52 31.06 3.33 -1.16
CA ASN A 52 32.37 3.21 -1.82
C ASN A 52 33.21 4.51 -1.66
N LYS A 53 32.56 5.68 -1.77
CA LYS A 53 33.24 6.98 -1.70
C LYS A 53 33.47 7.46 -0.25
N PHE A 54 32.58 7.10 0.66
CA PHE A 54 32.57 7.50 2.07
C PHE A 54 32.36 6.30 3.01
N PRO A 55 33.33 5.39 3.14
CA PRO A 55 33.16 4.12 3.88
C PRO A 55 32.83 4.30 5.38
N ASP A 56 33.27 5.41 5.98
CA ASP A 56 33.02 5.74 7.39
C ASP A 56 31.68 6.42 7.64
N LEU A 57 30.92 6.75 6.57
CA LEU A 57 29.61 7.39 6.66
C LEU A 57 28.53 6.33 6.76
N ASN A 58 27.79 6.30 7.87
CA ASN A 58 26.60 5.49 7.99
C ASN A 58 25.40 6.29 7.45
N MET A 59 24.84 5.87 6.31
CA MET A 59 23.72 6.58 5.67
C MET A 59 22.62 5.63 5.29
N GLY A 60 21.36 6.08 5.53
CA GLY A 60 20.15 5.45 5.06
C GLY A 60 19.33 6.40 4.20
N LEU A 61 18.66 5.85 3.20
CA LEU A 61 17.70 6.57 2.35
C LEU A 61 16.32 5.97 2.53
N TYR A 62 15.33 6.82 2.65
CA TYR A 62 13.92 6.46 2.61
C TYR A 62 13.25 7.28 1.51
N ARG A 63 13.19 6.72 0.31
CA ARG A 63 12.72 7.39 -0.92
C ARG A 63 13.53 8.67 -1.21
N ASP A 64 12.94 9.84 -0.93
CA ASP A 64 13.52 11.17 -1.11
C ASP A 64 14.21 11.73 0.14
N ASP A 65 13.96 11.12 1.31
CA ASP A 65 14.57 11.53 2.57
C ASP A 65 15.83 10.71 2.88
N GLY A 66 16.87 11.36 3.39
CA GLY A 66 18.12 10.71 3.80
C GLY A 66 18.54 11.10 5.21
N LEU A 67 19.12 10.15 5.94
CA LEU A 67 19.77 10.40 7.23
C LEU A 67 21.18 9.85 7.18
N ALA A 68 22.17 10.67 7.56
CA ALA A 68 23.56 10.27 7.64
C ALA A 68 24.12 10.51 9.03
N GLU A 69 24.87 9.54 9.55
CA GLU A 69 25.57 9.60 10.82
C GLU A 69 27.07 9.47 10.56
N HIS A 70 27.87 10.35 11.18
CA HIS A 70 29.30 10.18 11.24
C HIS A 70 29.78 10.43 12.68
N ARG A 71 30.63 9.55 13.20
CA ARG A 71 31.11 9.63 14.57
C ARG A 71 32.41 10.40 14.65
N ARG A 72 32.55 11.31 15.63
CA ARG A 72 33.81 12.00 16.04
C ARG A 72 34.54 12.68 14.87
N ILE A 73 33.84 13.45 14.05
CA ILE A 73 34.41 14.15 12.92
C ILE A 73 34.53 15.67 13.18
N GLY A 74 35.58 16.29 12.72
CA GLY A 74 35.74 17.75 12.74
C GLY A 74 34.90 18.43 11.66
N GLY A 75 34.47 19.67 11.92
CA GLY A 75 33.59 20.43 11.05
C GLY A 75 34.07 20.55 9.60
N ARG A 76 35.37 20.75 9.36
CA ARG A 76 35.94 20.82 8.01
C ARG A 76 35.74 19.52 7.22
N LYS A 77 36.01 18.37 7.85
CA LYS A 77 35.86 17.06 7.20
C LYS A 77 34.41 16.75 6.94
N MET A 78 33.50 17.16 7.84
CA MET A 78 32.04 17.03 7.64
C MET A 78 31.59 17.86 6.44
N GLU A 79 32.07 19.09 6.29
CA GLU A 79 31.73 19.93 5.14
C GLU A 79 32.25 19.33 3.83
N THR A 80 33.45 18.75 3.83
CA THR A 80 33.98 18.02 2.67
C THR A 80 33.10 16.84 2.28
N ILE A 81 32.59 16.06 3.27
CA ILE A 81 31.67 14.96 3.03
C ILE A 81 30.35 15.50 2.47
N ARG A 82 29.79 16.56 3.06
CA ARG A 82 28.55 17.20 2.62
C ARG A 82 28.64 17.62 1.15
N GLN A 83 29.73 18.30 0.79
CA GLN A 83 30.00 18.72 -0.57
C GLN A 83 30.14 17.53 -1.52
N GLY A 84 30.90 16.52 -1.10
CA GLY A 84 31.11 15.32 -1.91
C GLY A 84 29.83 14.50 -2.12
N LEU A 85 28.88 14.49 -1.16
CA LEU A 85 27.54 13.92 -1.36
C LEU A 85 26.75 14.73 -2.38
N HIS A 86 26.78 16.07 -2.27
CA HIS A 86 26.11 16.92 -3.23
C HIS A 86 26.61 16.68 -4.67
N ASP A 87 27.93 16.58 -4.84
CA ASP A 87 28.54 16.34 -6.15
C ASP A 87 28.18 14.96 -6.69
N LEU A 88 28.18 13.91 -5.84
CA LEU A 88 27.78 12.57 -6.24
C LEU A 88 26.34 12.52 -6.78
N PHE A 89 25.39 13.13 -6.06
CA PHE A 89 24.00 13.18 -6.55
C PHE A 89 23.89 13.99 -7.85
N LYS A 90 24.65 15.08 -7.99
CA LYS A 90 24.69 15.91 -9.19
C LYS A 90 25.25 15.14 -10.39
N GLU A 91 26.28 14.31 -10.21
CA GLU A 91 26.83 13.42 -11.24
C GLU A 91 25.76 12.48 -11.83
N HIS A 92 24.81 12.06 -10.99
CA HIS A 92 23.66 11.23 -11.40
C HIS A 92 22.43 12.05 -11.84
N GLY A 93 22.57 13.37 -12.03
CA GLY A 93 21.47 14.26 -12.48
C GLY A 93 20.40 14.50 -11.41
N LEU A 94 20.71 14.23 -10.15
CA LEU A 94 19.82 14.44 -9.01
C LEU A 94 20.21 15.70 -8.24
N LYS A 95 19.21 16.38 -7.69
CA LYS A 95 19.40 17.54 -6.82
C LYS A 95 19.04 17.15 -5.40
N ILE A 96 19.95 17.34 -4.47
CA ILE A 96 19.70 17.16 -3.04
C ILE A 96 19.90 18.46 -2.27
N THR A 97 19.21 18.55 -1.14
CA THR A 97 19.45 19.58 -0.12
C THR A 97 19.93 18.85 1.13
N ILE A 98 21.04 19.26 1.68
CA ILE A 98 21.60 18.68 2.90
C ILE A 98 21.62 19.77 3.96
N ASP A 99 20.87 19.57 5.02
CA ASP A 99 20.83 20.48 6.16
C ASP A 99 22.21 20.57 6.82
N PRO A 100 22.54 21.71 7.42
CA PRO A 100 23.77 21.83 8.23
C PRO A 100 23.78 20.76 9.33
N PRO A 101 24.97 20.19 9.62
CA PRO A 101 25.08 19.15 10.65
C PRO A 101 24.59 19.68 12.00
N ASN A 102 23.57 19.03 12.54
CA ASN A 102 23.04 19.32 13.88
C ASN A 102 23.56 18.28 14.86
N LYS A 103 24.04 18.75 16.00
CA LYS A 103 24.62 17.89 17.06
C LYS A 103 23.67 17.66 18.22
N VAL A 104 22.52 18.31 18.21
CA VAL A 104 21.57 18.29 19.34
C VAL A 104 20.24 17.68 18.94
N ILE A 105 19.57 18.26 17.94
CA ILE A 105 18.23 17.84 17.54
C ILE A 105 18.21 17.60 16.02
N VAL A 106 17.71 16.44 15.64
CA VAL A 106 17.55 16.04 14.23
C VAL A 106 16.13 15.54 14.02
N HIS A 107 15.44 16.09 13.02
CA HIS A 107 14.15 15.61 12.58
C HIS A 107 14.31 14.68 11.37
N PHE A 108 13.82 13.46 11.49
CA PHE A 108 13.84 12.51 10.39
C PHE A 108 12.52 11.74 10.33
N LEU A 109 11.85 11.84 9.19
CA LEU A 109 10.51 11.27 8.99
C LEU A 109 9.53 11.76 10.07
N ASP A 110 9.03 10.88 10.90
CA ASP A 110 8.08 11.16 11.97
C ASP A 110 8.71 11.13 13.38
N VAL A 111 10.04 11.26 13.44
CA VAL A 111 10.79 11.19 14.70
C VAL A 111 11.72 12.40 14.86
N THR A 112 11.73 12.97 16.04
CA THR A 112 12.74 13.92 16.53
C THR A 112 13.74 13.18 17.36
N LEU A 113 15.00 13.18 16.95
CA LEU A 113 16.12 12.62 17.70
C LEU A 113 16.76 13.73 18.55
N ASN A 114 16.85 13.53 19.87
CA ASN A 114 17.62 14.37 20.75
C ASN A 114 18.96 13.66 21.05
N LEU A 115 20.02 14.09 20.39
CA LEU A 115 21.32 13.45 20.45
C LEU A 115 22.06 13.73 21.77
N GLU A 116 21.71 14.82 22.46
CA GLU A 116 22.28 15.16 23.77
C GLU A 116 21.72 14.26 24.88
N LYS A 117 20.40 14.09 24.88
CA LYS A 117 19.70 13.24 25.86
C LYS A 117 19.69 11.77 25.49
N GLY A 118 20.00 11.42 24.23
CA GLY A 118 19.86 10.07 23.71
C GLY A 118 18.40 9.59 23.65
N THR A 119 17.45 10.51 23.55
CA THR A 119 16.01 10.22 23.47
C THR A 119 15.46 10.52 22.09
N PHE A 120 14.30 9.96 21.79
CA PHE A 120 13.54 10.28 20.59
C PHE A 120 12.05 10.41 20.91
N SER A 121 11.39 11.29 20.15
CA SER A 121 9.99 11.60 20.32
C SER A 121 9.30 11.78 18.96
N PRO A 122 7.97 11.73 18.90
CA PRO A 122 7.23 12.00 17.67
C PRO A 122 7.56 13.37 17.08
N TYR A 123 7.75 13.41 15.76
CA TYR A 123 7.88 14.65 15.00
C TYR A 123 6.67 14.87 14.10
N ARG A 124 6.19 16.09 14.07
CA ARG A 124 5.19 16.55 13.11
C ARG A 124 5.57 17.92 12.58
N LYS A 125 5.24 18.14 11.32
CA LYS A 125 5.41 19.48 10.72
C LYS A 125 4.54 20.51 11.47
N PRO A 126 4.97 21.76 11.57
CA PRO A 126 4.13 22.82 12.14
C PRO A 126 2.76 22.84 11.44
N ASN A 127 1.69 22.99 12.23
CA ASN A 127 0.29 22.99 11.77
C ASN A 127 -0.23 21.67 11.20
N ASP A 128 0.51 20.56 11.34
CA ASP A 128 0.02 19.24 10.96
C ASP A 128 -0.68 18.57 12.15
N HIS A 129 -1.96 18.28 12.00
CA HIS A 129 -2.77 17.59 13.00
C HIS A 129 -3.14 16.21 12.47
N PRO A 130 -3.03 15.16 13.31
CA PRO A 130 -3.43 13.84 12.89
C PRO A 130 -4.94 13.80 12.63
N ILE A 131 -5.32 13.17 11.53
CA ILE A 131 -6.72 12.94 11.17
C ILE A 131 -6.92 11.45 10.97
N TYR A 132 -7.89 10.87 11.67
CA TYR A 132 -8.18 9.44 11.59
C TYR A 132 -9.57 9.17 11.02
N ILE A 133 -9.73 7.95 10.53
CA ILE A 133 -11.01 7.49 9.98
C ILE A 133 -12.05 7.48 11.10
N HIS A 134 -13.20 8.13 10.86
CA HIS A 134 -14.30 8.13 11.82
C HIS A 134 -14.85 6.72 12.03
N LYS A 135 -15.28 6.39 13.25
CA LYS A 135 -15.80 5.06 13.62
C LYS A 135 -16.99 4.59 12.78
N ASP A 136 -17.81 5.54 12.31
CA ASP A 136 -19.00 5.27 11.50
C ASP A 136 -18.73 5.31 9.99
N SER A 137 -17.46 5.37 9.60
CA SER A 137 -17.05 5.36 8.21
C SER A 137 -17.34 4.00 7.54
N ASN A 138 -17.67 4.02 6.25
CA ASN A 138 -17.95 2.81 5.48
C ASN A 138 -16.68 1.98 5.19
N HIS A 139 -16.02 1.53 6.25
CA HIS A 139 -14.86 0.65 6.21
C HIS A 139 -15.18 -0.69 6.88
N PRO A 140 -14.47 -1.76 6.51
CA PRO A 140 -14.62 -3.05 7.19
C PRO A 140 -14.43 -2.90 8.71
N PRO A 141 -15.27 -3.51 9.55
CA PRO A 141 -15.23 -3.35 11.01
C PRO A 141 -13.86 -3.63 11.64
N ASN A 142 -13.11 -4.58 11.08
CA ASN A 142 -11.77 -4.90 11.54
C ASN A 142 -10.79 -3.72 11.35
N VAL A 143 -10.94 -2.94 10.27
CA VAL A 143 -10.09 -1.76 10.02
C VAL A 143 -10.36 -0.73 11.10
N ILE A 144 -11.63 -0.43 11.37
CA ILE A 144 -12.03 0.53 12.40
C ILE A 144 -11.52 0.09 13.79
N LYS A 145 -11.69 -1.20 14.13
CA LYS A 145 -11.30 -1.76 15.44
C LYS A 145 -9.78 -1.77 15.66
N GLU A 146 -9.01 -2.09 14.63
CA GLU A 146 -7.55 -2.23 14.77
C GLU A 146 -6.80 -0.89 14.60
N MET A 147 -7.44 0.15 14.05
CA MET A 147 -6.79 1.44 13.82
C MET A 147 -6.32 2.10 15.12
N PRO A 148 -7.13 2.25 16.20
CA PRO A 148 -6.66 2.87 17.44
C PRO A 148 -5.48 2.12 18.06
N LYS A 149 -5.50 0.78 18.02
CA LYS A 149 -4.39 -0.05 18.52
C LYS A 149 -3.11 0.15 17.71
N SER A 150 -3.25 0.28 16.39
CA SER A 150 -2.11 0.55 15.50
C SER A 150 -1.49 1.92 15.77
N ILE A 151 -2.33 2.92 16.06
CA ILE A 151 -1.90 4.27 16.44
C ILE A 151 -1.16 4.22 17.78
N ASN A 152 -1.74 3.54 18.79
CA ASN A 152 -1.09 3.37 20.10
C ASN A 152 0.29 2.73 19.98
N LYS A 153 0.35 1.62 19.24
CA LYS A 153 1.60 0.90 19.00
C LYS A 153 2.63 1.77 18.26
N ARG A 154 2.19 2.54 17.25
CA ARG A 154 3.09 3.44 16.53
C ARG A 154 3.60 4.55 17.42
N LEU A 155 2.72 5.25 18.15
CA LEU A 155 3.10 6.31 19.06
C LEU A 155 4.10 5.81 20.12
N SER A 156 3.84 4.63 20.69
CA SER A 156 4.78 3.99 21.63
C SER A 156 6.12 3.67 20.98
N ALA A 157 6.12 3.20 19.74
CA ALA A 157 7.36 2.83 19.03
C ALA A 157 8.22 4.04 18.63
N ILE A 158 7.63 5.23 18.46
CA ILE A 158 8.35 6.47 18.12
C ILE A 158 8.56 7.38 19.34
N SER A 159 8.33 6.87 20.55
CA SER A 159 8.59 7.55 21.83
C SER A 159 9.58 6.72 22.63
N SER A 160 10.75 7.27 22.93
CA SER A 160 11.82 6.56 23.65
C SER A 160 11.48 6.24 25.10
N THR A 161 10.63 7.06 25.71
CA THR A 161 10.22 6.92 27.11
C THR A 161 8.73 7.20 27.27
N LYS A 162 8.18 6.84 28.43
CA LYS A 162 6.80 7.15 28.78
C LYS A 162 6.53 8.65 28.83
N GLU A 163 7.49 9.42 29.32
CA GLU A 163 7.38 10.88 29.41
C GLU A 163 7.24 11.52 28.02
N GLU A 164 8.06 11.06 27.06
CA GLU A 164 7.96 11.51 25.66
C GLU A 164 6.62 11.09 25.03
N PHE A 165 6.13 9.88 25.33
CA PHE A 165 4.81 9.44 24.90
C PHE A 165 3.69 10.32 25.48
N ASP A 166 3.71 10.56 26.78
CA ASP A 166 2.67 11.32 27.49
C ASP A 166 2.63 12.78 27.03
N LEU A 167 3.75 13.35 26.60
CA LEU A 167 3.84 14.70 26.03
C LEU A 167 3.06 14.82 24.70
N PHE A 168 3.14 13.81 23.83
CA PHE A 168 2.50 13.85 22.52
C PHE A 168 1.11 13.18 22.49
N LYS A 169 0.80 12.35 23.47
CA LYS A 169 -0.48 11.64 23.60
C LYS A 169 -1.72 12.53 23.43
N PRO A 170 -1.82 13.75 24.00
CA PRO A 170 -3.05 14.56 23.93
C PRO A 170 -3.52 14.82 22.52
N ASP A 171 -2.62 15.13 21.58
CA ASP A 171 -2.95 15.43 20.21
C ASP A 171 -3.48 14.21 19.46
N TYR A 172 -2.85 13.04 19.66
CA TYR A 172 -3.28 11.78 19.06
C TYR A 172 -4.58 11.27 19.66
N GLN A 173 -4.76 11.46 20.97
CA GLN A 173 -6.01 11.12 21.67
C GLN A 173 -7.15 11.96 21.16
N LYS A 174 -6.97 13.29 21.09
CA LYS A 174 -7.96 14.20 20.55
C LYS A 174 -8.39 13.81 19.13
N ALA A 175 -7.46 13.46 18.27
CA ALA A 175 -7.78 13.03 16.91
C ALA A 175 -8.59 11.72 16.87
N LEU A 176 -8.37 10.81 17.82
CA LEU A 176 -9.19 9.61 17.98
C LEU A 176 -10.58 9.94 18.51
N ASP A 177 -10.67 10.83 19.50
CA ASP A 177 -11.94 11.27 20.10
C ASP A 177 -12.79 12.00 19.07
N ASP A 178 -12.19 12.89 18.26
CA ASP A 178 -12.83 13.59 17.14
C ASP A 178 -13.33 12.59 16.07
N GLY A 179 -12.63 11.46 15.88
CA GLY A 179 -13.06 10.32 15.06
C GLY A 179 -14.12 9.43 15.74
N GLY A 180 -14.58 9.78 16.96
CA GLY A 180 -15.60 9.04 17.70
C GLY A 180 -15.10 7.71 18.32
N HIS A 181 -13.78 7.49 18.40
CA HIS A 181 -13.20 6.31 19.05
C HIS A 181 -13.12 6.49 20.57
N THR A 182 -13.42 5.45 21.33
CA THR A 182 -13.41 5.45 22.80
C THR A 182 -12.13 4.87 23.41
N THR A 183 -11.16 4.50 22.57
CA THR A 183 -9.92 3.86 23.00
C THR A 183 -8.97 4.90 23.60
N THR A 184 -8.50 4.67 24.83
CA THR A 184 -7.47 5.49 25.47
C THR A 184 -6.08 4.97 25.10
N LEU A 185 -5.20 5.87 24.68
CA LEU A 185 -3.81 5.57 24.36
C LEU A 185 -3.00 5.36 25.64
N ASN A 186 -2.15 4.32 25.64
CA ASN A 186 -1.28 3.99 26.76
C ASN A 186 0.08 3.56 26.25
N PHE A 187 1.14 3.99 26.91
CA PHE A 187 2.50 3.61 26.53
C PHE A 187 2.71 2.09 26.63
N GLU A 188 3.19 1.51 25.57
CA GLU A 188 3.60 0.10 25.49
C GLU A 188 5.09 0.07 25.22
N ASP A 189 5.88 -0.30 26.23
CA ASP A 189 7.33 -0.40 26.09
C ASP A 189 7.71 -1.41 24.99
N PRO A 190 8.31 -0.95 23.87
CA PRO A 190 8.66 -1.83 22.76
C PRO A 190 9.67 -2.93 23.16
N THR A 191 10.45 -2.70 24.20
CA THR A 191 11.48 -3.65 24.67
C THR A 191 10.88 -4.81 25.44
N GLN A 192 9.73 -4.60 26.09
CA GLN A 192 9.02 -5.63 26.86
C GLN A 192 8.11 -6.51 26.00
N GLN A 193 7.90 -6.17 24.72
CA GLN A 193 7.19 -7.07 23.82
C GLN A 193 8.05 -8.33 23.64
N GLN A 194 7.86 -9.31 24.51
CA GLN A 194 8.41 -10.66 24.35
C GLN A 194 8.26 -11.06 22.90
N GLN A 195 9.37 -11.37 22.25
CA GLN A 195 9.37 -11.95 20.92
C GLN A 195 8.50 -13.20 20.99
N LYS A 196 7.22 -13.05 20.64
CA LYS A 196 6.37 -14.23 20.46
C LYS A 196 7.14 -15.15 19.52
N PRO A 197 7.41 -16.41 19.93
CA PRO A 197 8.20 -17.31 19.11
C PRO A 197 7.64 -17.26 17.69
N LYS A 198 8.49 -16.94 16.72
CA LYS A 198 8.10 -16.88 15.30
C LYS A 198 7.46 -18.22 14.99
N LYS A 199 6.13 -18.28 14.96
CA LYS A 199 5.41 -19.48 14.51
C LYS A 199 6.00 -19.80 13.15
N ARG A 200 6.60 -20.98 12.99
CA ARG A 200 7.11 -21.45 11.72
C ARG A 200 6.01 -21.20 10.69
N ASN A 201 6.25 -20.25 9.78
CA ASN A 201 5.35 -19.98 8.67
C ASN A 201 5.33 -21.26 7.81
N ARG A 202 4.40 -22.18 8.11
CA ARG A 202 4.00 -23.15 7.11
C ARG A 202 3.37 -22.32 6.00
N SER A 203 4.04 -22.27 4.86
CA SER A 203 3.51 -21.70 3.63
C SER A 203 2.19 -22.43 3.34
N ARG A 204 1.08 -21.83 3.77
CA ARG A 204 -0.25 -22.30 3.41
C ARG A 204 -0.62 -21.55 2.16
N ASN A 205 -0.96 -22.24 1.09
CA ASN A 205 -1.56 -21.65 -0.08
C ASN A 205 -2.94 -21.10 0.33
N ILE A 206 -2.96 -19.84 0.76
CA ILE A 206 -4.20 -19.19 1.19
C ILE A 206 -4.86 -18.57 -0.03
N ILE A 207 -6.11 -18.92 -0.24
CA ILE A 207 -6.98 -18.32 -1.25
C ILE A 207 -7.80 -17.25 -0.54
N TRP A 208 -7.64 -16.00 -0.98
CA TRP A 208 -8.36 -14.87 -0.42
C TRP A 208 -9.64 -14.60 -1.20
N PHE A 209 -10.77 -14.59 -0.50
CA PHE A 209 -12.03 -14.06 -1.00
C PHE A 209 -12.21 -12.63 -0.49
N ASN A 210 -12.14 -11.66 -1.39
CA ASN A 210 -12.13 -10.22 -1.06
C ASN A 210 -13.41 -9.52 -1.59
N PRO A 211 -14.58 -9.76 -0.99
CA PRO A 211 -15.78 -9.03 -1.37
C PRO A 211 -15.70 -7.56 -0.94
N PRO A 212 -16.33 -6.64 -1.67
CA PRO A 212 -16.42 -5.25 -1.26
C PRO A 212 -17.26 -5.14 0.02
N TRP A 213 -16.79 -4.32 0.97
CA TRP A 213 -17.55 -3.98 2.16
C TRP A 213 -18.58 -2.90 1.86
N ASN A 214 -19.78 -3.06 2.41
CA ASN A 214 -20.80 -2.01 2.44
C ASN A 214 -21.59 -2.13 3.74
N ALA A 215 -21.59 -1.09 4.55
CA ALA A 215 -22.28 -1.05 5.84
C ALA A 215 -23.82 -1.21 5.71
N ALA A 216 -24.40 -0.86 4.58
CA ALA A 216 -25.83 -1.06 4.31
C ALA A 216 -26.20 -2.53 4.03
N VAL A 217 -25.22 -3.40 3.80
CA VAL A 217 -25.48 -4.84 3.57
C VAL A 217 -25.45 -5.57 4.91
N THR A 218 -26.62 -5.97 5.39
CA THR A 218 -26.78 -6.70 6.67
C THR A 218 -26.35 -8.16 6.59
N THR A 219 -26.37 -8.76 5.38
CA THR A 219 -25.99 -10.16 5.18
C THR A 219 -24.49 -10.34 5.36
N ASN A 220 -24.09 -11.29 6.20
CA ASN A 220 -22.69 -11.67 6.34
C ASN A 220 -22.23 -12.51 5.14
N ILE A 221 -21.82 -11.82 4.06
CA ILE A 221 -21.39 -12.42 2.80
C ILE A 221 -20.24 -13.41 3.02
N GLY A 222 -19.28 -13.09 3.89
CA GLY A 222 -18.16 -13.98 4.20
C GLY A 222 -18.58 -15.28 4.84
N ALA A 223 -19.50 -15.22 5.80
CA ALA A 223 -20.04 -16.42 6.46
C ALA A 223 -20.88 -17.26 5.48
N CYS A 224 -21.69 -16.62 4.63
CA CYS A 224 -22.46 -17.32 3.60
C CYS A 224 -21.52 -18.02 2.61
N PHE A 225 -20.48 -17.34 2.14
CA PHE A 225 -19.51 -17.95 1.24
C PHE A 225 -18.79 -19.15 1.86
N LEU A 226 -18.35 -19.05 3.11
CA LEU A 226 -17.70 -20.18 3.80
C LEU A 226 -18.66 -21.37 4.01
N LYS A 227 -19.95 -21.12 4.26
CA LYS A 227 -20.97 -22.19 4.30
C LYS A 227 -21.13 -22.87 2.94
N LEU A 228 -21.10 -22.13 1.85
CA LEU A 228 -21.14 -22.70 0.49
C LEU A 228 -19.91 -23.55 0.20
N VAL A 229 -18.73 -23.13 0.63
CA VAL A 229 -17.50 -23.92 0.52
C VAL A 229 -17.65 -25.25 1.26
N ASP A 230 -18.10 -25.23 2.51
CA ASP A 230 -18.30 -26.43 3.31
C ASP A 230 -19.34 -27.38 2.71
N LYS A 231 -20.41 -26.81 2.14
CA LYS A 231 -21.48 -27.59 1.51
C LYS A 231 -21.00 -28.32 0.25
N ASN A 232 -20.25 -27.63 -0.62
CA ASN A 232 -19.90 -28.12 -1.95
C ASN A 232 -18.56 -28.91 -2.00
N PHE A 233 -17.64 -28.63 -1.06
CA PHE A 233 -16.33 -29.25 -1.01
C PHE A 233 -16.15 -30.07 0.27
N LYS A 234 -16.95 -31.11 0.41
CA LYS A 234 -16.86 -32.08 1.52
C LYS A 234 -15.54 -32.87 1.44
N LYS A 235 -15.20 -33.61 2.51
CA LYS A 235 -13.92 -34.35 2.64
C LYS A 235 -13.67 -35.39 1.51
N ASP A 236 -14.72 -35.91 0.95
CA ASP A 236 -14.73 -36.84 -0.19
C ASP A 236 -14.46 -36.18 -1.55
N ASN A 237 -14.64 -34.85 -1.62
CA ASN A 237 -14.38 -34.10 -2.85
C ASN A 237 -12.86 -33.95 -3.09
N PRO A 238 -12.34 -34.24 -4.30
CA PRO A 238 -10.92 -34.10 -4.64
C PRO A 238 -10.36 -32.67 -4.40
N LEU A 239 -11.22 -31.64 -4.57
CA LEU A 239 -10.83 -30.24 -4.38
C LEU A 239 -10.84 -29.82 -2.88
N HIS A 240 -11.29 -30.65 -1.96
CA HIS A 240 -11.31 -30.31 -0.52
C HIS A 240 -9.91 -29.95 0.02
N LYS A 241 -8.84 -30.53 -0.52
CA LYS A 241 -7.45 -30.22 -0.13
C LYS A 241 -7.10 -28.76 -0.42
N ILE A 242 -7.73 -28.15 -1.44
CA ILE A 242 -7.47 -26.79 -1.90
C ILE A 242 -8.56 -25.84 -1.37
N LEU A 243 -9.84 -26.27 -1.40
CA LEU A 243 -10.99 -25.43 -1.06
C LEU A 243 -11.62 -25.89 0.27
N ASN A 244 -11.15 -25.34 1.38
CA ASN A 244 -11.67 -25.58 2.71
C ASN A 244 -11.44 -24.36 3.62
N ARG A 245 -12.02 -24.34 4.83
CA ARG A 245 -11.88 -23.22 5.78
C ARG A 245 -10.44 -22.91 6.23
N ASN A 246 -9.52 -23.85 6.11
CA ASN A 246 -8.12 -23.61 6.48
C ASN A 246 -7.35 -22.88 5.39
N THR A 247 -7.68 -23.13 4.13
CA THR A 247 -7.06 -22.55 2.95
C THR A 247 -7.78 -21.30 2.45
N ILE A 248 -9.08 -21.19 2.64
CA ILE A 248 -9.87 -20.03 2.24
C ILE A 248 -10.00 -19.05 3.41
N LYS A 249 -9.66 -17.80 3.16
CA LYS A 249 -9.82 -16.69 4.09
C LYS A 249 -10.66 -15.58 3.46
N VAL A 250 -11.48 -14.95 4.28
CA VAL A 250 -12.30 -13.80 3.87
C VAL A 250 -11.63 -12.53 4.36
N SER A 251 -11.43 -11.59 3.45
CA SER A 251 -10.96 -10.24 3.74
C SER A 251 -11.80 -9.26 2.94
N TYR A 252 -12.48 -8.36 3.62
CA TYR A 252 -13.28 -7.37 2.92
C TYR A 252 -12.37 -6.27 2.34
N SER A 253 -12.65 -5.86 1.10
CA SER A 253 -12.03 -4.70 0.49
C SER A 253 -12.84 -3.44 0.79
N CYS A 254 -12.16 -2.30 0.92
CA CYS A 254 -12.82 -1.01 1.00
C CYS A 254 -13.49 -0.66 -0.34
N THR A 255 -14.49 0.21 -0.30
CA THR A 255 -15.08 0.79 -1.50
C THR A 255 -14.02 1.56 -2.29
N LYS A 256 -14.24 1.69 -3.60
CA LYS A 256 -13.31 2.42 -4.47
C LYS A 256 -13.13 3.85 -3.95
N ASN A 257 -11.90 4.22 -3.67
CA ASN A 257 -11.54 5.58 -3.31
C ASN A 257 -11.47 6.49 -4.56
N ILE A 258 -11.37 7.79 -4.33
CA ILE A 258 -11.29 8.80 -5.41
C ILE A 258 -10.13 8.48 -6.37
N LYS A 259 -8.97 8.04 -5.87
CA LYS A 259 -7.84 7.62 -6.72
C LYS A 259 -8.24 6.51 -7.69
N ALA A 260 -8.92 5.47 -7.21
CA ALA A 260 -9.36 4.34 -8.06
C ALA A 260 -10.39 4.78 -9.10
N ILE A 261 -11.29 5.72 -8.74
CA ILE A 261 -12.29 6.29 -9.65
C ILE A 261 -11.59 7.10 -10.75
N ILE A 262 -10.67 8.00 -10.39
CA ILE A 262 -9.91 8.81 -11.33
C ILE A 262 -9.03 7.93 -12.24
N THR A 263 -8.31 6.95 -11.67
CA THR A 263 -7.48 6.03 -12.46
C THR A 263 -8.31 5.24 -13.46
N SER A 264 -9.49 4.74 -13.06
CA SER A 264 -10.40 4.02 -13.95
C SER A 264 -10.95 4.93 -15.06
N HIS A 265 -11.27 6.19 -14.73
CA HIS A 265 -11.71 7.19 -15.70
C HIS A 265 -10.60 7.52 -16.70
N ASN A 266 -9.40 7.80 -16.23
CA ASN A 266 -8.24 8.10 -17.07
C ASN A 266 -7.88 6.92 -17.97
N SER A 267 -7.94 5.69 -17.45
CA SER A 267 -7.70 4.48 -18.24
C SER A 267 -8.71 4.35 -19.40
N LYS A 268 -9.98 4.70 -19.19
CA LYS A 268 -10.98 4.71 -20.28
C LYS A 268 -10.68 5.78 -21.33
N ILE A 269 -10.18 6.94 -20.93
CA ILE A 269 -9.78 8.01 -21.85
C ILE A 269 -8.56 7.58 -22.67
N LEU A 270 -7.52 7.04 -22.01
CA LEU A 270 -6.26 6.65 -22.63
C LEU A 270 -6.40 5.47 -23.59
N ASN A 271 -7.17 4.47 -23.19
CA ASN A 271 -7.35 3.25 -23.99
C ASN A 271 -8.48 3.38 -25.02
N GLY A 272 -9.20 4.51 -25.02
CA GLY A 272 -10.39 4.70 -25.83
C GLY A 272 -11.55 3.79 -25.42
N PRO A 273 -12.69 3.89 -26.09
CA PRO A 273 -13.75 2.91 -25.91
C PRO A 273 -13.17 1.53 -26.22
N PRO A 274 -13.52 0.50 -25.44
CA PRO A 274 -13.01 -0.84 -25.70
C PRO A 274 -13.24 -1.14 -27.18
N LYS A 275 -12.10 -1.30 -27.93
CA LYS A 275 -12.21 -1.76 -29.32
C LYS A 275 -13.13 -2.97 -29.27
N LYS A 276 -14.23 -2.94 -30.01
CA LYS A 276 -15.08 -4.12 -30.18
C LYS A 276 -14.10 -5.24 -30.54
N ARG A 277 -13.77 -6.05 -29.57
CA ARG A 277 -12.87 -7.19 -29.80
C ARG A 277 -13.64 -8.04 -30.79
N GLU A 278 -13.14 -8.13 -32.01
CA GLU A 278 -13.60 -9.16 -32.93
C GLU A 278 -13.55 -10.46 -32.14
N GLY A 279 -14.72 -11.03 -31.87
CA GLY A 279 -14.84 -12.15 -30.97
C GLY A 279 -13.91 -13.25 -31.44
N LYS A 280 -12.97 -13.66 -30.57
CA LYS A 280 -12.19 -14.86 -30.84
C LYS A 280 -13.21 -15.95 -31.16
N LYS A 281 -13.06 -16.57 -32.33
CA LYS A 281 -13.96 -17.66 -32.75
C LYS A 281 -14.01 -18.71 -31.64
N CYS A 282 -15.22 -19.14 -31.29
CA CYS A 282 -15.43 -20.18 -30.31
C CYS A 282 -14.55 -21.39 -30.56
N ASN A 283 -13.82 -21.83 -29.55
CA ASN A 283 -12.90 -22.97 -29.63
C ASN A 283 -13.51 -24.23 -28.99
N CYS A 284 -14.81 -24.21 -28.68
CA CYS A 284 -15.53 -25.35 -28.13
C CYS A 284 -15.61 -26.45 -29.18
N LEU A 285 -14.78 -27.51 -29.01
CA LEU A 285 -14.82 -28.71 -29.84
C LEU A 285 -14.88 -28.43 -31.35
N ARG A 286 -13.81 -28.00 -31.85
CA ARG A 286 -13.32 -27.76 -33.23
C ARG A 286 -14.26 -27.74 -34.44
N SER A 287 -15.58 -27.92 -34.33
CA SER A 287 -16.41 -27.96 -35.56
C SER A 287 -17.91 -27.63 -35.50
N HIS A 288 -18.55 -27.51 -34.35
CA HIS A 288 -19.98 -27.25 -34.34
C HIS A 288 -20.37 -26.10 -33.44
N LYS A 289 -20.80 -24.97 -34.02
CA LYS A 289 -21.40 -23.84 -33.32
C LYS A 289 -22.59 -24.27 -32.42
N ASP A 290 -23.25 -25.34 -32.79
CA ASP A 290 -24.43 -25.87 -32.09
C ASP A 290 -24.12 -26.62 -30.80
N LYS A 291 -22.83 -26.97 -30.55
CA LYS A 291 -22.38 -27.60 -29.30
C LYS A 291 -21.79 -26.64 -28.29
N CYS A 292 -21.69 -25.35 -28.60
CA CYS A 292 -21.24 -24.35 -27.63
C CYS A 292 -22.40 -23.95 -26.72
N PRO A 293 -22.34 -24.15 -25.38
CA PRO A 293 -23.38 -23.73 -24.44
C PRO A 293 -23.74 -22.24 -24.57
N MET A 294 -22.78 -21.43 -25.02
CA MET A 294 -22.91 -19.98 -25.22
C MET A 294 -23.16 -19.60 -26.70
N ARG A 295 -23.58 -20.55 -27.54
CA ARG A 295 -23.88 -20.33 -28.98
C ARG A 295 -22.78 -19.61 -29.75
N GLY A 296 -21.52 -19.95 -29.47
CA GLY A 296 -20.34 -19.31 -30.08
C GLY A 296 -19.78 -18.11 -29.33
N ASN A 297 -20.42 -17.64 -28.27
CA ASN A 297 -20.04 -16.45 -27.51
C ASN A 297 -19.14 -16.75 -26.30
N CYS A 298 -18.66 -17.98 -26.14
CA CYS A 298 -17.88 -18.40 -24.96
C CYS A 298 -16.50 -17.70 -24.82
N CYS A 299 -16.02 -17.05 -25.87
CA CYS A 299 -14.75 -16.33 -25.87
C CYS A 299 -14.88 -14.81 -25.66
N TYR A 300 -16.07 -14.33 -25.40
CA TYR A 300 -16.26 -12.94 -24.99
C TYR A 300 -15.84 -12.76 -23.53
N SER A 301 -15.08 -11.72 -23.25
CA SER A 301 -14.76 -11.27 -21.91
C SER A 301 -15.66 -10.10 -21.51
N ASP A 302 -15.78 -9.87 -20.20
CA ASP A 302 -16.54 -8.76 -19.64
C ASP A 302 -18.06 -8.79 -19.97
N VAL A 303 -18.63 -9.99 -19.99
CA VAL A 303 -20.06 -10.20 -20.22
C VAL A 303 -20.82 -10.36 -18.90
N ILE A 304 -22.03 -9.81 -18.85
CA ILE A 304 -22.96 -10.04 -17.75
C ILE A 304 -23.81 -11.27 -18.10
N TYR A 305 -23.79 -12.27 -17.24
CA TYR A 305 -24.62 -13.47 -17.39
C TYR A 305 -25.92 -13.28 -16.62
N HIS A 306 -27.04 -13.52 -17.30
CA HIS A 306 -28.34 -13.70 -16.66
C HIS A 306 -28.69 -15.18 -16.73
N ALA A 307 -28.65 -15.86 -15.58
CA ALA A 307 -29.05 -17.26 -15.48
C ALA A 307 -30.48 -17.33 -14.95
N THR A 308 -31.37 -17.96 -15.71
CA THR A 308 -32.70 -18.33 -15.25
C THR A 308 -32.67 -19.81 -14.85
N VAL A 309 -32.81 -20.09 -13.56
CA VAL A 309 -32.95 -21.44 -13.06
C VAL A 309 -34.44 -21.78 -13.17
N LYS A 310 -34.78 -22.75 -14.03
CA LYS A 310 -36.12 -23.38 -14.03
C LYS A 310 -36.05 -24.53 -13.04
N GLU A 311 -36.80 -24.46 -11.97
CA GLU A 311 -37.09 -25.64 -11.14
C GLU A 311 -38.04 -26.51 -11.93
N ASP A 312 -37.61 -27.71 -12.33
CA ASP A 312 -38.50 -28.75 -12.76
C ASP A 312 -39.23 -29.31 -11.51
N VAL A 313 -40.48 -28.88 -11.34
CA VAL A 313 -41.34 -29.31 -10.23
C VAL A 313 -41.83 -30.76 -10.42
N SER A 314 -41.32 -31.50 -11.39
CA SER A 314 -41.86 -32.82 -11.78
C SER A 314 -41.17 -34.05 -11.13
N GLU A 315 -40.23 -33.85 -10.19
CA GLU A 315 -39.61 -34.99 -9.48
C GLU A 315 -39.77 -34.93 -7.96
N MET A 316 -40.96 -34.57 -7.48
CA MET A 316 -41.40 -34.89 -6.12
C MET A 316 -42.85 -35.45 -6.18
N LEU A 317 -42.95 -36.69 -6.56
CA LEU A 317 -44.06 -37.57 -6.22
C LEU A 317 -43.52 -38.97 -5.92
#